data_77f62ae8b0bed56c4be5edaba5c78699
#
_entry.id   77f62ae8b0bed56c4be5edaba5c78699
#
_cell.length_a   1.000
_cell.length_b   1.000
_cell.length_c   1.000
_cell.angle_alpha   90.00
_cell.angle_beta   90.00
_cell.angle_gamma   90.00
#
_symmetry.space_group_name_H-M   'P 1'
#
loop_
_entity.id
_entity.type
_entity.pdbx_description
1 polymer ?
#
loop_
_entity_poly.entity_id
_entity_poly.type
_entity_poly.pdbx_seq_one_letter_code
_entity_poly.pdbx_strand_id
1 'polypeptide(L)'
;MGSEMTLPPHAIMRLTLADDRERLFGDDSLWLCLTCETCSARCPKEVDPARVIDALRELAAVEGAEHAPRTIRAFHESFLEQIRTTGRLSEVGLIMQYKLRSGALLQDVAVAPAMLRRGKLPLRAQRIEGIDEVKRLMAACERKRGAS
;
A
#
# COMPACT_ATOMS: atom_id res chain seq x y z
N MET A 1 -0.74 -6.05 17.33
CA MET A 1 -1.34 -5.39 16.15
C MET A 1 -2.82 -5.04 16.29
N GLY A 2 -3.60 -5.76 17.07
CA GLY A 2 -5.02 -5.41 17.28
C GLY A 2 -5.29 -4.14 18.07
N SER A 3 -4.30 -3.57 18.75
CA SER A 3 -4.44 -2.32 19.54
C SER A 3 -4.34 -1.04 18.71
N GLU A 4 -3.83 -1.12 17.49
CA GLU A 4 -3.64 0.03 16.60
C GLU A 4 -4.87 0.26 15.69
N MET A 5 -5.68 -0.77 15.45
CA MET A 5 -6.88 -0.67 14.64
C MET A 5 -8.07 -0.24 15.48
N THR A 6 -8.62 0.91 15.20
CA THR A 6 -9.86 1.43 15.82
C THR A 6 -11.07 0.57 15.44
N LEU A 7 -11.09 0.12 14.16
CA LEU A 7 -12.09 -0.80 13.64
C LEU A 7 -11.47 -2.19 13.42
N PRO A 8 -11.70 -3.14 14.36
CA PRO A 8 -11.24 -4.52 14.16
C PRO A 8 -11.99 -5.19 13.00
N PRO A 9 -11.48 -6.29 12.39
CA PRO A 9 -12.07 -6.91 11.21
C PRO A 9 -13.56 -7.22 11.31
N HIS A 10 -14.02 -7.67 12.48
CA HIS A 10 -15.45 -7.95 12.70
C HIS A 10 -16.33 -6.68 12.74
N ALA A 11 -15.77 -5.53 13.15
CA ALA A 11 -16.48 -4.26 13.09
C ALA A 11 -16.55 -3.74 11.64
N ILE A 12 -15.47 -3.89 10.86
CA ILE A 12 -15.47 -3.58 9.44
C ILE A 12 -16.56 -4.39 8.73
N MET A 13 -16.68 -5.70 9.00
CA MET A 13 -17.73 -6.54 8.43
C MET A 13 -19.14 -6.04 8.76
N ARG A 14 -19.39 -5.60 10.00
CA ARG A 14 -20.69 -5.05 10.41
C ARG A 14 -21.01 -3.75 9.68
N LEU A 15 -20.04 -2.85 9.58
CA LEU A 15 -20.20 -1.56 8.88
C LEU A 15 -20.44 -1.78 7.39
N THR A 16 -19.75 -2.77 6.78
CA THR A 16 -19.98 -3.15 5.38
C THR A 16 -21.42 -3.64 5.17
N LEU A 17 -21.93 -4.48 6.07
CA LEU A 17 -23.31 -4.96 5.99
C LEU A 17 -24.34 -3.85 6.22
N ALA A 18 -23.99 -2.83 7.00
CA ALA A 18 -24.83 -1.67 7.27
C ALA A 18 -24.72 -0.58 6.20
N ASP A 19 -23.86 -0.74 5.20
CA ASP A 19 -23.50 0.25 4.18
C ASP A 19 -23.06 1.61 4.78
N ASP A 20 -22.42 1.58 5.97
CA ASP A 20 -21.92 2.77 6.66
C ASP A 20 -20.54 3.17 6.07
N ARG A 21 -20.59 3.75 4.91
CA ARG A 21 -19.40 4.12 4.12
C ARG A 21 -18.59 5.24 4.79
N GLU A 22 -19.26 6.17 5.44
CA GLU A 22 -18.60 7.30 6.11
C GLU A 22 -17.64 6.80 7.19
N ARG A 23 -18.10 5.89 8.05
CA ARG A 23 -17.24 5.29 9.08
C ARG A 23 -16.17 4.35 8.52
N LEU A 24 -16.50 3.58 7.49
CA LEU A 24 -15.55 2.66 6.87
C LEU A 24 -14.37 3.38 6.24
N PHE A 25 -14.62 4.42 5.46
CA PHE A 25 -13.59 5.15 4.72
C PHE A 25 -12.99 6.32 5.51
N GLY A 26 -13.66 6.77 6.56
CA GLY A 26 -13.15 7.80 7.47
C GLY A 26 -12.11 7.30 8.48
N ASP A 27 -11.86 5.97 8.56
CA ASP A 27 -10.94 5.35 9.51
C ASP A 27 -9.75 4.67 8.81
N ASP A 28 -8.56 4.83 9.38
CA ASP A 28 -7.32 4.28 8.81
C ASP A 28 -7.20 2.75 8.95
N SER A 29 -8.12 2.10 9.68
CA SER A 29 -8.03 0.66 9.98
C SER A 29 -8.02 -0.22 8.74
N LEU A 30 -8.71 0.18 7.67
CA LEU A 30 -8.63 -0.53 6.39
C LEU A 30 -7.18 -0.63 5.89
N TRP A 31 -6.39 0.43 6.08
CA TRP A 31 -5.02 0.54 5.58
C TRP A 31 -3.99 -0.10 6.53
N LEU A 32 -4.34 -0.30 7.79
CA LEU A 32 -3.51 -0.98 8.78
C LEU A 32 -3.56 -2.51 8.67
N CYS A 33 -4.51 -3.06 7.92
CA CYS A 33 -4.62 -4.50 7.71
C CYS A 33 -3.44 -5.04 6.88
N LEU A 34 -2.73 -6.02 7.41
CA LEU A 34 -1.58 -6.67 6.75
C LEU A 34 -1.95 -7.86 5.88
N THR A 35 -3.24 -8.11 5.65
CA THR A 35 -3.75 -9.25 4.87
C THR A 35 -3.16 -10.59 5.36
N CYS A 36 -2.96 -10.74 6.68
CA CYS A 36 -2.38 -11.95 7.28
C CYS A 36 -3.36 -13.12 7.40
N GLU A 37 -4.60 -12.94 6.94
CA GLU A 37 -5.69 -13.93 6.87
C GLU A 37 -6.08 -14.59 8.21
N THR A 38 -5.50 -14.16 9.33
CA THR A 38 -5.81 -14.73 10.66
C THR A 38 -7.29 -14.60 11.01
N CYS A 39 -7.94 -13.50 10.62
CA CYS A 39 -9.37 -13.28 10.84
C CYS A 39 -10.24 -14.20 9.97
N SER A 40 -9.81 -14.50 8.74
CA SER A 40 -10.51 -15.44 7.84
C SER A 40 -10.37 -16.87 8.35
N ALA A 41 -9.16 -17.31 8.72
CA ALA A 41 -8.90 -18.66 9.23
C ALA A 41 -9.62 -18.97 10.55
N ARG A 42 -9.94 -17.97 11.35
CA ARG A 42 -10.63 -18.11 12.65
C ARG A 42 -12.11 -17.72 12.62
N CYS A 43 -12.65 -17.44 11.45
CA CYS A 43 -14.02 -16.99 11.32
C CYS A 43 -15.02 -18.13 11.54
N PRO A 44 -15.87 -18.08 12.60
CA PRO A 44 -16.85 -19.14 12.85
C PRO A 44 -18.02 -19.13 11.84
N LYS A 45 -18.11 -18.08 11.04
CA LYS A 45 -19.13 -17.89 9.99
C LYS A 45 -18.62 -18.21 8.60
N GLU A 46 -17.37 -18.69 8.49
CA GLU A 46 -16.72 -19.03 7.21
C GLU A 46 -16.71 -17.87 6.20
N VAL A 47 -16.70 -16.63 6.72
CA VAL A 47 -16.55 -15.41 5.90
C VAL A 47 -15.08 -15.12 5.75
N ASP A 48 -14.71 -14.42 4.68
CA ASP A 48 -13.34 -13.98 4.43
C ASP A 48 -13.17 -12.46 4.64
N PRO A 49 -12.95 -12.00 5.89
CA PRO A 49 -12.80 -10.57 6.17
C PRO A 49 -11.58 -9.94 5.48
N ALA A 50 -10.53 -10.72 5.23
CA ALA A 50 -9.34 -10.19 4.55
C ALA A 50 -9.67 -9.77 3.12
N ARG A 51 -10.39 -10.62 2.37
CA ARG A 51 -10.85 -10.29 1.01
C ARG A 51 -11.84 -9.13 0.97
N VAL A 52 -12.72 -9.03 1.98
CA VAL A 52 -13.63 -7.88 2.06
C VAL A 52 -12.86 -6.58 2.27
N ILE A 53 -11.85 -6.59 3.16
CA ILE A 53 -11.00 -5.41 3.39
C ILE A 53 -10.24 -5.02 2.10
N ASP A 54 -9.73 -5.99 1.34
CA ASP A 54 -9.05 -5.69 0.08
C ASP A 54 -10.02 -5.10 -0.96
N ALA A 55 -11.24 -5.66 -1.08
CA ALA A 55 -12.27 -5.09 -1.95
C ALA A 55 -12.66 -3.66 -1.55
N LEU A 56 -12.75 -3.38 -0.24
CA LEU A 56 -13.02 -2.02 0.26
C LEU A 56 -11.88 -1.05 -0.07
N ARG A 57 -10.62 -1.50 -0.03
CA ARG A 57 -9.46 -0.70 -0.46
C ARG A 57 -9.50 -0.39 -1.96
N GLU A 58 -9.85 -1.38 -2.78
CA GLU A 58 -10.03 -1.18 -4.22
C GLU A 58 -11.14 -0.16 -4.49
N LEU A 59 -12.27 -0.30 -3.80
CA LEU A 59 -13.39 0.63 -3.89
C LEU A 59 -12.98 2.05 -3.50
N ALA A 60 -12.28 2.20 -2.38
CA ALA A 60 -11.74 3.49 -1.93
C ALA A 60 -10.77 4.12 -2.95
N ALA A 61 -9.97 3.30 -3.64
CA ALA A 61 -9.05 3.77 -4.66
C ALA A 61 -9.77 4.22 -5.96
N VAL A 62 -10.93 3.64 -6.27
CA VAL A 62 -11.75 4.01 -7.44
C VAL A 62 -12.59 5.24 -7.16
N GLU A 63 -13.21 5.32 -5.98
CA GLU A 63 -14.14 6.41 -5.63
C GLU A 63 -13.43 7.72 -5.24
N GLY A 64 -12.19 7.67 -4.90
CA GLY A 64 -11.38 8.85 -4.63
C GLY A 64 -10.21 8.55 -3.68
N ALA A 65 -9.02 8.95 -4.09
CA ALA A 65 -7.79 8.80 -3.31
C ALA A 65 -7.79 9.56 -1.97
N GLU A 66 -8.87 10.27 -1.65
CA GLU A 66 -9.05 11.05 -0.42
C GLU A 66 -9.19 10.16 0.82
N HIS A 67 -9.66 8.93 0.64
CA HIS A 67 -9.86 7.96 1.71
C HIS A 67 -8.58 7.22 2.15
N ALA A 68 -7.51 7.31 1.39
CA ALA A 68 -6.23 6.71 1.77
C ALA A 68 -5.34 7.71 2.49
N PRO A 69 -4.75 7.36 3.67
CA PRO A 69 -3.77 8.21 4.33
C PRO A 69 -2.66 8.63 3.36
N ARG A 70 -2.33 9.91 3.36
CA ARG A 70 -1.35 10.51 2.42
C ARG A 70 -0.01 9.75 2.41
N THR A 71 0.44 9.30 3.56
CA THR A 71 1.71 8.57 3.72
C THR A 71 1.65 7.20 3.06
N ILE A 72 0.53 6.46 3.21
CA ILE A 72 0.34 5.14 2.62
C ILE A 72 0.25 5.27 1.09
N ARG A 73 -0.51 6.24 0.60
CA ARG A 73 -0.61 6.54 -0.83
C ARG A 73 0.75 6.90 -1.42
N ALA A 74 1.49 7.81 -0.79
CA ALA A 74 2.82 8.19 -1.22
C ALA A 74 3.80 7.01 -1.28
N PHE A 75 3.68 6.07 -0.32
CA PHE A 75 4.47 4.84 -0.33
C PHE A 75 4.12 3.94 -1.50
N HIS A 76 2.83 3.65 -1.71
CA HIS A 76 2.38 2.78 -2.82
C HIS A 76 2.74 3.36 -4.19
N GLU A 77 2.52 4.65 -4.40
CA GLU A 77 2.89 5.34 -5.65
C GLU A 77 4.40 5.29 -5.89
N SER A 78 5.21 5.51 -4.85
CA SER A 78 6.66 5.45 -4.96
C SER A 78 7.14 4.02 -5.25
N PHE A 79 6.52 3.01 -4.63
CA PHE A 79 6.82 1.61 -4.87
C PHE A 79 6.52 1.21 -6.33
N LEU A 80 5.31 1.51 -6.80
CA LEU A 80 4.90 1.19 -8.17
C LEU A 80 5.76 1.91 -9.21
N GLU A 81 6.15 3.16 -8.95
CA GLU A 81 7.03 3.90 -9.83
C GLU A 81 8.44 3.27 -9.92
N GLN A 82 8.97 2.73 -8.81
CA GLN A 82 10.24 1.98 -8.86
C GLN A 82 10.11 0.72 -9.73
N ILE A 83 9.04 -0.05 -9.57
CA ILE A 83 8.80 -1.24 -10.39
C ILE A 83 8.63 -0.84 -11.87
N ARG A 84 7.93 0.25 -12.16
CA ARG A 84 7.73 0.76 -13.53
C ARG A 84 9.03 1.18 -14.21
N THR A 85 9.95 1.81 -13.48
CA THR A 85 11.17 2.39 -14.04
C THR A 85 12.34 1.42 -14.12
N THR A 86 12.46 0.52 -13.15
CA THR A 86 13.61 -0.40 -13.03
C THR A 86 13.23 -1.88 -13.10
N GLY A 87 11.94 -2.21 -12.97
CA GLY A 87 11.43 -3.58 -12.90
C GLY A 87 11.66 -4.26 -11.56
N ARG A 88 12.37 -3.60 -10.64
CA ARG A 88 12.64 -4.09 -9.29
C ARG A 88 12.67 -2.93 -8.30
N LEU A 89 12.49 -3.25 -7.04
CA LEU A 89 12.59 -2.26 -5.98
C LEU A 89 14.05 -1.80 -5.80
N SER A 90 14.25 -0.49 -5.79
CA SER A 90 15.46 0.16 -5.28
C SER A 90 15.14 0.79 -3.94
N GLU A 91 15.73 0.28 -2.86
CA GLU A 91 15.44 0.75 -1.50
C GLU A 91 15.73 2.24 -1.33
N VAL A 92 16.88 2.69 -1.83
CA VAL A 92 17.26 4.10 -1.79
C VAL A 92 16.33 4.95 -2.64
N GLY A 93 15.98 4.48 -3.84
CA GLY A 93 15.04 5.16 -4.73
C GLY A 93 13.65 5.28 -4.11
N LEU A 94 13.16 4.21 -3.48
CA LEU A 94 11.88 4.20 -2.79
C LEU A 94 11.86 5.21 -1.64
N ILE A 95 12.87 5.17 -0.76
CA ILE A 95 12.96 6.07 0.39
C ILE A 95 13.00 7.54 -0.08
N MET A 96 13.80 7.84 -1.11
CA MET A 96 13.92 9.19 -1.64
C MET A 96 12.59 9.69 -2.20
N GLN A 97 11.92 8.91 -3.05
CA GLN A 97 10.63 9.27 -3.63
C GLN A 97 9.53 9.38 -2.57
N TYR A 98 9.49 8.43 -1.63
CA TYR A 98 8.55 8.47 -0.52
C TYR A 98 8.70 9.74 0.32
N LYS A 99 9.93 10.08 0.71
CA LYS A 99 10.20 11.29 1.48
C LYS A 99 9.82 12.58 0.76
N LEU A 100 10.08 12.66 -0.53
CA LEU A 100 9.68 13.80 -1.36
C LEU A 100 8.14 13.92 -1.45
N ARG A 101 7.43 12.81 -1.62
CA ARG A 101 5.96 12.80 -1.75
C ARG A 101 5.24 12.97 -0.41
N SER A 102 5.74 12.36 0.67
CA SER A 102 5.15 12.46 2.00
C SER A 102 5.47 13.76 2.71
N GLY A 103 6.53 14.47 2.30
CA GLY A 103 7.05 15.67 2.97
C GLY A 103 7.89 15.38 4.21
N ALA A 104 8.12 14.10 4.54
CA ALA A 104 8.86 13.66 5.74
C ALA A 104 10.38 13.60 5.50
N LEU A 105 10.98 14.69 4.99
CA LEU A 105 12.37 14.72 4.54
C LEU A 105 13.39 14.42 5.65
N LEU A 106 13.10 14.82 6.88
CA LEU A 106 14.03 14.70 8.03
C LEU A 106 13.80 13.43 8.86
N GLN A 107 12.74 12.67 8.59
CA GLN A 107 12.46 11.43 9.32
C GLN A 107 13.55 10.39 9.00
N ASP A 108 14.09 9.71 10.03
CA ASP A 108 15.08 8.64 9.94
C ASP A 108 16.41 8.97 9.26
N VAL A 109 16.70 10.25 9.02
CA VAL A 109 17.98 10.68 8.41
C VAL A 109 19.19 10.29 9.28
N ALA A 110 19.02 10.23 10.59
CA ALA A 110 20.08 9.85 11.54
C ALA A 110 20.60 8.41 11.35
N VAL A 111 19.78 7.52 10.80
CA VAL A 111 20.12 6.11 10.57
C VAL A 111 20.88 5.92 9.24
N ALA A 112 20.68 6.78 8.27
CA ALA A 112 21.25 6.68 6.93
C ALA A 112 22.77 6.59 6.88
N PRO A 113 23.56 7.40 7.64
CA PRO A 113 25.02 7.30 7.64
C PRO A 113 25.54 5.96 8.13
N ALA A 114 24.89 5.36 9.15
CA ALA A 114 25.27 4.07 9.69
C ALA A 114 25.01 2.93 8.70
N MET A 115 23.91 2.99 7.96
CA MET A 115 23.58 2.02 6.90
C MET A 115 24.51 2.15 5.70
N LEU A 116 24.85 3.38 5.30
CA LEU A 116 25.78 3.65 4.21
C LEU A 116 27.19 3.09 4.52
N ARG A 117 27.68 3.34 5.75
CA ARG A 117 29.00 2.84 6.20
C ARG A 117 29.07 1.30 6.26
N ARG A 118 27.94 0.63 6.48
CA ARG A 118 27.84 -0.83 6.48
C ARG A 118 27.63 -1.44 5.08
N GLY A 119 27.63 -0.62 4.03
CA GLY A 119 27.43 -1.08 2.65
C GLY A 119 26.06 -1.69 2.36
N LYS A 120 25.07 -1.44 3.25
CA LYS A 120 23.72 -2.02 3.13
C LYS A 120 22.78 -1.23 2.22
N LEU A 121 23.19 -0.05 1.72
CA LEU A 121 22.43 0.77 0.80
C LEU A 121 23.06 0.74 -0.59
N PRO A 122 22.53 -0.03 -1.52
CA PRO A 122 22.98 0.03 -2.92
C PRO A 122 22.53 1.35 -3.53
N LEU A 123 23.49 2.25 -3.76
CA LEU A 123 23.23 3.59 -4.33
C LEU A 123 22.83 3.53 -5.81
N ARG A 124 23.08 2.41 -6.48
CA ARG A 124 22.80 2.25 -7.91
C ARG A 124 21.56 1.38 -8.10
N ALA A 125 20.51 1.96 -8.66
CA ALA A 125 19.35 1.21 -9.10
C ALA A 125 19.76 0.28 -10.26
N GLN A 126 19.56 -1.03 -10.07
CA GLN A 126 19.78 -2.01 -11.11
C GLN A 126 18.47 -2.20 -11.90
N ARG A 127 18.56 -2.16 -13.23
CA ARG A 127 17.44 -2.50 -14.12
C ARG A 127 17.41 -4.00 -14.37
N ILE A 128 16.21 -4.56 -14.42
CA ILE A 128 16.05 -5.96 -14.85
C ILE A 128 16.10 -6.07 -16.37
N GLU A 129 16.48 -7.23 -16.86
CA GLU A 129 16.24 -7.61 -18.26
C GLU A 129 14.72 -7.75 -18.46
N GLY A 130 14.21 -7.34 -19.64
CA GLY A 130 12.76 -7.40 -19.92
C GLY A 130 11.90 -6.31 -19.29
N ILE A 131 12.47 -5.19 -18.85
CA ILE A 131 11.74 -4.05 -18.29
C ILE A 131 10.59 -3.54 -19.19
N ASP A 132 10.73 -3.67 -20.50
CA ASP A 132 9.71 -3.23 -21.45
C ASP A 132 8.45 -4.10 -21.42
N GLU A 133 8.57 -5.36 -20.99
CA GLU A 133 7.43 -6.23 -20.74
C GLU A 133 6.67 -5.79 -19.50
N VAL A 134 7.37 -5.47 -18.40
CA VAL A 134 6.77 -4.93 -17.17
C VAL A 134 6.01 -3.65 -17.47
N LYS A 135 6.59 -2.73 -18.24
CA LYS A 135 5.92 -1.48 -18.65
C LYS A 135 4.67 -1.74 -19.46
N ARG A 136 4.70 -2.70 -20.38
CA ARG A 136 3.52 -3.08 -21.19
C ARG A 136 2.41 -3.66 -20.32
N LEU A 137 2.75 -4.53 -19.36
CA LEU A 137 1.79 -5.10 -18.42
C LEU A 137 1.15 -4.01 -17.56
N MET A 138 1.93 -3.11 -16.98
CA MET A 138 1.42 -2.01 -16.16
C MET A 138 0.50 -1.08 -16.97
N ALA A 139 0.89 -0.71 -18.19
CA ALA A 139 0.06 0.09 -19.07
C ALA A 139 -1.24 -0.62 -19.48
N ALA A 140 -1.25 -1.94 -19.61
CA ALA A 140 -2.46 -2.72 -19.86
C ALA A 140 -3.41 -2.72 -18.65
N CYS A 141 -2.87 -2.82 -17.43
CA CYS A 141 -3.65 -2.74 -16.19
C CYS A 141 -4.28 -1.34 -16.01
N GLU A 142 -3.51 -0.27 -16.27
CA GLU A 142 -3.99 1.11 -16.19
C GLU A 142 -5.15 1.37 -17.18
N ARG A 143 -5.05 0.86 -18.41
CA ARG A 143 -6.15 0.96 -19.40
C ARG A 143 -7.41 0.25 -18.96
N LYS A 144 -7.30 -0.94 -18.36
CA LYS A 144 -8.47 -1.68 -17.84
C LYS A 144 -9.15 -0.93 -16.70
N ARG A 145 -8.36 -0.35 -15.80
CA ARG A 145 -8.88 0.42 -14.67
C ARG A 145 -9.58 1.71 -15.08
N GLY A 146 -9.11 2.36 -16.14
CA GLY A 146 -9.76 3.58 -16.69
C GLY A 146 -11.00 3.31 -17.55
N ALA A 147 -11.27 2.04 -17.89
CA ALA A 147 -12.42 1.62 -18.69
C ALA A 147 -13.58 1.03 -17.82
N SER A 148 -13.39 0.88 -16.51
CA SER A 148 -14.38 0.44 -15.52
C SER A 148 -14.93 1.60 -14.73
#